data_7f39023ea15daa28aa3b7b6c75126668
#
_entry.id   7f39023ea15daa28aa3b7b6c75126668
#
_cell.length_a   1.000
_cell.length_b   1.000
_cell.length_c   1.000
_cell.angle_alpha   90.00
_cell.angle_beta   90.00
_cell.angle_gamma   90.00
#
_symmetry.space_group_name_H-M   'P 1'
#
loop_
_entity.id
_entity.type
_entity.pdbx_description
1 polymer ?
#
loop_
_entity_poly.entity_id
_entity_poly.type
_entity_poly.pdbx_seq_one_letter_code
_entity_poly.pdbx_strand_id
1 'polypeptide(L)'
;MYNSYIIYVRVSSHSQKNNLQRQKNYMVKRFPKHIVIEDIGSGINLNRKGLRKIIKYVIKGKIEEVVVAYKDRLARFGFELIEDLIKVYSNGKIIIVNKNKDLEQEQELIKDVLQIMNIFIAKMNGLRKYKDEESDIKDENNDYSKKYQETTSFDILVDTPLHENNQ
;
A
#
# COMPACT_ATOMS: atom_id res chain seq x y z
N MET A 1 7.48 -16.34 -30.97
CA MET A 1 7.52 -15.79 -29.57
C MET A 1 6.63 -16.69 -28.73
N TYR A 2 7.16 -17.37 -27.71
CA TYR A 2 6.34 -18.30 -26.93
C TYR A 2 5.54 -17.52 -25.90
N ASN A 3 4.21 -17.57 -26.00
CA ASN A 3 3.30 -17.02 -25.01
C ASN A 3 3.26 -17.94 -23.78
N SER A 4 3.12 -17.36 -22.61
CA SER A 4 3.15 -18.10 -21.34
C SER A 4 1.73 -18.41 -20.86
N TYR A 5 1.51 -19.68 -20.51
CA TYR A 5 0.35 -20.18 -19.80
C TYR A 5 0.73 -20.30 -18.33
N ILE A 6 0.03 -19.60 -17.46
CA ILE A 6 0.41 -19.45 -16.04
C ILE A 6 -0.72 -19.93 -15.15
N ILE A 7 -0.39 -20.77 -14.15
CA ILE A 7 -1.19 -20.98 -12.95
C ILE A 7 -0.65 -20.05 -11.87
N TYR A 8 -1.52 -19.26 -11.26
CA TYR A 8 -1.15 -18.47 -10.10
C TYR A 8 -1.88 -18.97 -8.86
N VAL A 9 -1.11 -19.29 -7.82
CA VAL A 9 -1.60 -19.74 -6.52
C VAL A 9 -1.08 -18.84 -5.41
N ARG A 10 -1.88 -18.64 -4.37
CA ARG A 10 -1.53 -17.76 -3.25
C ARG A 10 -2.18 -18.22 -1.95
N VAL A 11 -1.43 -18.03 -0.86
CA VAL A 11 -1.94 -18.03 0.52
C VAL A 11 -1.50 -16.77 1.25
N SER A 12 -2.21 -16.39 2.32
CA SER A 12 -1.94 -15.14 3.04
C SER A 12 -0.73 -15.23 3.97
N SER A 13 -0.37 -16.41 4.46
CA SER A 13 0.70 -16.60 5.43
C SER A 13 1.47 -17.90 5.25
N HIS A 14 2.66 -17.96 5.86
CA HIS A 14 3.51 -19.15 5.84
C HIS A 14 2.89 -20.37 6.55
N SER A 15 2.00 -20.16 7.53
CA SER A 15 1.27 -21.25 8.20
C SER A 15 0.34 -22.02 7.25
N GLN A 16 -0.02 -21.42 6.12
CA GLN A 16 -0.91 -22.00 5.10
C GLN A 16 -0.16 -22.74 3.97
N LYS A 17 1.11 -23.08 4.12
CA LYS A 17 1.89 -23.78 3.08
C LYS A 17 1.23 -25.08 2.59
N ASN A 18 0.59 -25.83 3.48
CA ASN A 18 -0.13 -27.07 3.11
C ASN A 18 -1.32 -26.77 2.20
N ASN A 19 -2.02 -25.64 2.42
CA ASN A 19 -3.10 -25.19 1.55
C ASN A 19 -2.57 -24.73 0.20
N LEU A 20 -1.44 -24.02 0.17
CA LEU A 20 -0.78 -23.63 -1.07
C LEU A 20 -0.42 -24.86 -1.91
N GLN A 21 0.16 -25.89 -1.30
CA GLN A 21 0.52 -27.13 -1.99
C GLN A 21 -0.72 -27.87 -2.52
N ARG A 22 -1.82 -27.91 -1.76
CA ARG A 22 -3.10 -28.49 -2.21
C ARG A 22 -3.66 -27.72 -3.40
N GLN A 23 -3.70 -26.40 -3.36
CA GLN A 23 -4.10 -25.56 -4.49
C GLN A 23 -3.25 -25.84 -5.74
N LYS A 24 -1.92 -25.87 -5.57
CA LYS A 24 -0.97 -26.15 -6.65
C LYS A 24 -1.25 -27.51 -7.30
N ASN A 25 -1.36 -28.56 -6.49
CA ASN A 25 -1.59 -29.92 -6.99
C ASN A 25 -2.92 -30.02 -7.75
N TYR A 26 -3.98 -29.41 -7.23
CA TYR A 26 -5.29 -29.35 -7.87
C TYR A 26 -5.23 -28.66 -9.24
N MET A 27 -4.59 -27.49 -9.29
CA MET A 27 -4.50 -26.68 -10.49
C MET A 27 -3.61 -27.33 -11.56
N VAL A 28 -2.47 -27.91 -11.18
CA VAL A 28 -1.54 -28.58 -12.12
C VAL A 28 -2.19 -29.81 -12.76
N LYS A 29 -2.99 -30.59 -12.01
CA LYS A 29 -3.73 -31.73 -12.59
C LYS A 29 -4.70 -31.26 -13.66
N ARG A 30 -5.31 -30.10 -13.51
CA ARG A 30 -6.32 -29.56 -14.44
C ARG A 30 -5.69 -28.80 -15.61
N PHE A 31 -4.52 -28.18 -15.40
CA PHE A 31 -3.80 -27.37 -16.37
C PHE A 31 -2.33 -27.80 -16.48
N PRO A 32 -2.04 -29.01 -16.97
CA PRO A 32 -0.70 -29.62 -16.90
C PRO A 32 0.35 -28.90 -17.75
N LYS A 33 -0.04 -28.09 -18.73
CA LYS A 33 0.87 -27.36 -19.61
C LYS A 33 1.25 -25.96 -19.07
N HIS A 34 0.68 -25.55 -17.95
CA HIS A 34 0.90 -24.22 -17.39
C HIS A 34 2.09 -24.21 -16.42
N ILE A 35 2.85 -23.13 -16.43
CA ILE A 35 3.89 -22.88 -15.42
C ILE A 35 3.24 -22.35 -14.14
N VAL A 36 3.74 -22.80 -12.99
CA VAL A 36 3.21 -22.36 -11.70
C VAL A 36 4.00 -21.14 -11.18
N ILE A 37 3.29 -20.11 -10.81
CA ILE A 37 3.81 -18.97 -10.04
C ILE A 37 3.05 -18.92 -8.73
N GLU A 38 3.79 -18.86 -7.62
CA GLU A 38 3.23 -18.90 -6.27
C GLU A 38 3.69 -17.73 -5.42
N ASP A 39 2.82 -17.25 -4.53
CA ASP A 39 3.10 -16.23 -3.56
C ASP A 39 2.58 -16.60 -2.17
N ILE A 40 3.30 -16.14 -1.14
CA ILE A 40 2.83 -16.10 0.23
C ILE A 40 2.75 -14.63 0.64
N GLY A 41 1.54 -14.15 0.89
CA GLY A 41 1.28 -12.75 1.25
C GLY A 41 -0.18 -12.37 1.07
N SER A 42 -0.59 -11.27 1.71
CA SER A 42 -1.97 -10.77 1.63
C SER A 42 -2.39 -10.41 0.21
N GLY A 43 -3.69 -10.61 -0.09
CA GLY A 43 -4.31 -10.24 -1.37
C GLY A 43 -4.31 -8.74 -1.67
N ILE A 44 -4.20 -7.89 -0.66
CA ILE A 44 -4.07 -6.44 -0.81
C ILE A 44 -2.65 -5.98 -1.16
N ASN A 45 -1.64 -6.79 -0.89
CA ASN A 45 -0.27 -6.47 -1.23
C ASN A 45 0.01 -6.77 -2.70
N LEU A 46 0.01 -5.75 -3.55
CA LEU A 46 0.35 -5.88 -4.97
C LEU A 46 1.85 -5.99 -5.24
N ASN A 47 2.70 -5.83 -4.22
CA ASN A 47 4.16 -5.92 -4.36
C ASN A 47 4.72 -7.35 -4.13
N ARG A 48 3.88 -8.37 -4.30
CA ARG A 48 4.29 -9.79 -4.22
C ARG A 48 5.17 -10.18 -5.42
N LYS A 49 6.19 -10.99 -5.16
CA LYS A 49 7.21 -11.37 -6.17
C LYS A 49 6.60 -12.07 -7.38
N GLY A 50 5.70 -13.02 -7.17
CA GLY A 50 5.03 -13.76 -8.23
C GLY A 50 4.10 -12.89 -9.05
N LEU A 51 3.27 -12.06 -8.39
CA LEU A 51 2.39 -11.12 -9.09
C LEU A 51 3.20 -10.14 -9.95
N ARG A 52 4.27 -9.56 -9.39
CA ARG A 52 5.16 -8.67 -10.17
C ARG A 52 5.82 -9.37 -11.35
N LYS A 53 6.13 -10.66 -11.24
CA LYS A 53 6.64 -11.45 -12.36
C LYS A 53 5.60 -11.58 -13.46
N ILE A 54 4.33 -11.83 -13.10
CA ILE A 54 3.22 -11.86 -14.06
C ILE A 54 3.09 -10.51 -14.77
N ILE A 55 3.03 -9.41 -14.03
CA ILE A 55 2.93 -8.06 -14.62
C ILE A 55 4.07 -7.76 -15.59
N LYS A 56 5.31 -8.18 -15.26
CA LYS A 56 6.44 -8.05 -16.20
C LYS A 56 6.24 -8.84 -17.50
N TYR A 57 5.64 -10.02 -17.43
CA TYR A 57 5.31 -10.80 -18.62
C TYR A 57 4.17 -10.17 -19.41
N VAL A 58 3.17 -9.61 -18.74
CA VAL A 58 2.07 -8.86 -19.36
C VAL A 58 2.60 -7.69 -20.18
N ILE A 59 3.41 -6.82 -19.57
CA ILE A 59 3.98 -5.64 -20.24
C ILE A 59 4.84 -6.03 -21.46
N LYS A 60 5.45 -7.22 -21.43
CA LYS A 60 6.24 -7.75 -22.57
C LYS A 60 5.38 -8.44 -23.63
N GLY A 61 4.05 -8.44 -23.50
CA GLY A 61 3.15 -9.10 -24.44
C GLY A 61 3.30 -10.64 -24.45
N LYS A 62 3.68 -11.26 -23.32
CA LYS A 62 4.04 -12.68 -23.23
C LYS A 62 3.04 -13.55 -22.49
N ILE A 63 1.84 -13.06 -22.23
CA ILE A 63 0.79 -13.82 -21.54
C ILE A 63 -0.28 -14.25 -22.53
N GLU A 64 -0.54 -15.55 -22.59
CA GLU A 64 -1.70 -16.11 -23.26
C GLU A 64 -2.85 -16.29 -22.27
N GLU A 65 -2.54 -16.91 -21.12
CA GLU A 65 -3.55 -17.27 -20.14
C GLU A 65 -2.98 -17.25 -18.72
N VAL A 66 -3.76 -16.66 -17.80
CA VAL A 66 -3.49 -16.75 -16.36
C VAL A 66 -4.67 -17.46 -15.68
N VAL A 67 -4.42 -18.60 -15.04
CA VAL A 67 -5.44 -19.38 -14.36
C VAL A 67 -5.32 -19.16 -12.85
N VAL A 68 -6.42 -18.82 -12.20
CA VAL A 68 -6.53 -18.63 -10.75
C VAL A 68 -7.70 -19.41 -10.19
N ALA A 69 -7.59 -19.89 -8.96
CA ALA A 69 -8.71 -20.56 -8.31
C ALA A 69 -9.89 -19.61 -8.07
N TYR A 70 -9.61 -18.39 -7.63
CA TYR A 70 -10.58 -17.34 -7.33
C TYR A 70 -9.98 -15.97 -7.69
N LYS A 71 -10.82 -14.95 -7.94
CA LYS A 71 -10.38 -13.58 -8.24
C LYS A 71 -9.41 -13.01 -7.21
N ASP A 72 -9.74 -13.20 -5.92
CA ASP A 72 -8.96 -12.67 -4.80
C ASP A 72 -7.59 -13.34 -4.62
N ARG A 73 -7.35 -14.51 -5.23
CA ARG A 73 -6.02 -15.11 -5.28
C ARG A 73 -5.06 -14.24 -6.08
N LEU A 74 -5.52 -13.65 -7.18
CA LEU A 74 -4.69 -12.74 -7.97
C LEU A 74 -4.51 -11.39 -7.25
N ALA A 75 -5.63 -10.73 -6.93
CA ALA A 75 -5.62 -9.48 -6.19
C ALA A 75 -6.98 -9.27 -5.50
N ARG A 76 -6.95 -8.75 -4.27
CA ARG A 76 -8.16 -8.41 -3.52
C ARG A 76 -8.80 -7.15 -4.08
N PHE A 77 -7.98 -6.18 -4.46
CA PHE A 77 -8.37 -4.95 -5.13
C PHE A 77 -7.56 -4.80 -6.41
N GLY A 78 -8.17 -4.19 -7.43
CA GLY A 78 -7.52 -3.96 -8.71
C GLY A 78 -7.42 -5.20 -9.61
N PHE A 79 -8.25 -6.23 -9.39
CA PHE A 79 -8.31 -7.39 -10.28
C PHE A 79 -8.65 -6.97 -11.70
N GLU A 80 -9.65 -6.12 -11.87
CA GLU A 80 -10.11 -5.60 -13.17
C GLU A 80 -9.00 -4.84 -13.90
N LEU A 81 -8.21 -4.05 -13.17
CA LEU A 81 -7.05 -3.39 -13.76
C LEU A 81 -6.02 -4.39 -14.29
N ILE A 82 -5.73 -5.47 -13.55
CA ILE A 82 -4.80 -6.51 -14.01
C ILE A 82 -5.37 -7.23 -15.23
N GLU A 83 -6.67 -7.51 -15.25
CA GLU A 83 -7.35 -8.13 -16.39
C GLU A 83 -7.24 -7.25 -17.63
N ASP A 84 -7.48 -5.96 -17.52
CA ASP A 84 -7.36 -5.00 -18.62
C ASP A 84 -5.92 -4.89 -19.12
N LEU A 85 -4.93 -4.87 -18.23
CA LEU A 85 -3.52 -4.89 -18.63
C LEU A 85 -3.17 -6.16 -19.42
N ILE A 86 -3.67 -7.33 -19.02
CA ILE A 86 -3.46 -8.59 -19.73
C ILE A 86 -4.08 -8.53 -21.13
N LYS A 87 -5.30 -8.01 -21.26
CA LYS A 87 -5.98 -7.83 -22.54
C LYS A 87 -5.22 -6.87 -23.45
N VAL A 88 -4.86 -5.70 -22.93
CA VAL A 88 -4.26 -4.61 -23.74
C VAL A 88 -2.85 -4.96 -24.19
N TYR A 89 -1.99 -5.43 -23.29
CA TYR A 89 -0.57 -5.64 -23.61
C TYR A 89 -0.24 -7.04 -24.17
N SER A 90 -1.02 -8.05 -23.80
CA SER A 90 -0.72 -9.43 -24.19
C SER A 90 -1.81 -10.06 -25.08
N ASN A 91 -2.94 -9.42 -25.24
CA ASN A 91 -4.15 -10.01 -25.84
C ASN A 91 -4.52 -11.35 -25.19
N GLY A 92 -4.17 -11.52 -23.92
CA GLY A 92 -4.38 -12.70 -23.12
C GLY A 92 -5.67 -12.64 -22.31
N LYS A 93 -5.90 -13.70 -21.52
CA LYS A 93 -7.11 -13.81 -20.68
C LYS A 93 -6.81 -14.34 -19.27
N ILE A 94 -7.75 -14.11 -18.34
CA ILE A 94 -7.76 -14.74 -17.02
C ILE A 94 -8.88 -15.77 -16.95
N ILE A 95 -8.55 -16.97 -16.46
CA ILE A 95 -9.52 -18.03 -16.15
C ILE A 95 -9.67 -18.16 -14.65
N ILE A 96 -10.90 -18.03 -14.16
CA ILE A 96 -11.27 -18.24 -12.76
C ILE A 96 -11.94 -19.61 -12.68
N VAL A 97 -11.31 -20.55 -11.95
CA VAL A 97 -11.77 -21.93 -11.87
C VAL A 97 -13.02 -22.08 -11.02
N ASN A 98 -13.03 -21.46 -9.85
CA ASN A 98 -14.16 -21.51 -8.91
C ASN A 98 -14.81 -20.11 -8.82
N LYS A 99 -16.10 -20.06 -9.06
CA LYS A 99 -16.87 -18.80 -9.01
C LYS A 99 -17.47 -18.51 -7.62
N ASN A 100 -17.58 -19.52 -6.77
CA ASN A 100 -18.15 -19.40 -5.43
C ASN A 100 -17.09 -19.04 -4.40
N LYS A 101 -17.48 -18.21 -3.42
CA LYS A 101 -16.60 -17.86 -2.30
C LYS A 101 -16.66 -18.97 -1.24
N ASP A 102 -15.50 -19.34 -0.71
CA ASP A 102 -15.38 -20.26 0.42
C ASP A 102 -15.22 -19.48 1.74
N LEU A 103 -15.58 -20.10 2.87
CA LEU A 103 -15.41 -19.56 4.23
C LEU A 103 -13.98 -19.10 4.53
N GLU A 104 -12.97 -19.79 3.98
CA GLU A 104 -11.56 -19.38 4.12
C GLU A 104 -11.28 -17.99 3.51
N GLN A 105 -11.99 -17.62 2.43
CA GLN A 105 -11.82 -16.32 1.78
C GLN A 105 -12.42 -15.19 2.63
N GLU A 106 -13.53 -15.44 3.31
CA GLU A 106 -14.15 -14.45 4.20
C GLU A 106 -13.26 -14.18 5.42
N GLN A 107 -12.65 -15.22 6.00
CA GLN A 107 -11.69 -15.06 7.09
C GLN A 107 -10.43 -14.32 6.66
N GLU A 108 -9.91 -14.56 5.46
CA GLU A 108 -8.81 -13.80 4.90
C GLU A 108 -9.19 -12.32 4.69
N LEU A 109 -10.40 -12.05 4.20
CA LEU A 109 -10.90 -10.68 4.03
C LEU A 109 -10.93 -9.91 5.35
N ILE A 110 -11.43 -10.52 6.42
CA ILE A 110 -11.47 -9.91 7.75
C ILE A 110 -10.04 -9.56 8.22
N LYS A 111 -9.08 -10.49 8.05
CA LYS A 111 -7.67 -10.22 8.40
C LYS A 111 -7.07 -9.08 7.59
N ASP A 112 -7.36 -9.03 6.29
CA ASP A 112 -6.90 -7.96 5.41
C ASP A 112 -7.46 -6.58 5.83
N VAL A 113 -8.75 -6.51 6.19
CA VAL A 113 -9.39 -5.29 6.71
C VAL A 113 -8.77 -4.85 8.02
N LEU A 114 -8.56 -5.77 8.97
CA LEU A 114 -7.90 -5.48 10.24
C LEU A 114 -6.47 -4.95 10.03
N GLN A 115 -5.74 -5.49 9.06
CA GLN A 115 -4.40 -5.02 8.73
C GLN A 115 -4.41 -3.58 8.19
N ILE A 116 -5.36 -3.25 7.31
CA ILE A 116 -5.53 -1.87 6.80
C ILE A 116 -5.86 -0.91 7.96
N MET A 117 -6.78 -1.30 8.83
CA MET A 117 -7.16 -0.49 10.00
C MET A 117 -5.97 -0.24 10.92
N ASN A 118 -5.15 -1.26 11.21
CA ASN A 118 -3.96 -1.12 12.04
C ASN A 118 -2.94 -0.14 11.43
N ILE A 119 -2.72 -0.21 10.12
CA ILE A 119 -1.84 0.72 9.40
C ILE A 119 -2.39 2.15 9.48
N PHE A 120 -3.69 2.32 9.32
CA PHE A 120 -4.35 3.62 9.41
C PHE A 120 -4.23 4.21 10.82
N ILE A 121 -4.52 3.42 11.87
CA ILE A 121 -4.41 3.84 13.27
C ILE A 121 -2.96 4.23 13.59
N ALA A 122 -1.97 3.44 13.15
CA ALA A 122 -0.56 3.76 13.37
C ALA A 122 -0.16 5.10 12.72
N LYS A 123 -0.63 5.38 11.51
CA LYS A 123 -0.41 6.66 10.85
C LYS A 123 -1.09 7.82 11.58
N MET A 124 -2.32 7.63 12.02
CA MET A 124 -3.06 8.66 12.79
C MET A 124 -2.36 8.99 14.11
N ASN A 125 -1.86 7.97 14.82
CA ASN A 125 -1.13 8.18 16.07
C ASN A 125 0.22 8.89 15.83
N GLY A 126 0.92 8.57 14.74
CA GLY A 126 2.13 9.29 14.33
C GLY A 126 1.86 10.76 14.02
N LEU A 127 0.77 11.07 13.30
CA LEU A 127 0.37 12.44 13.01
C LEU A 127 -0.05 13.26 14.25
N ARG A 128 -0.66 12.60 15.25
CA ARG A 128 -0.97 13.26 16.54
C ARG A 128 0.31 13.63 17.26
N LYS A 129 1.25 12.71 17.38
CA LYS A 129 2.54 12.99 18.02
C LYS A 129 3.29 14.15 17.40
N TYR A 130 3.27 14.27 16.06
CA TYR A 130 3.86 15.40 15.35
C TYR A 130 3.15 16.74 15.66
N LYS A 131 1.83 16.72 15.80
CA LYS A 131 1.07 17.95 16.16
C LYS A 131 1.31 18.40 17.59
N ASP A 132 1.43 17.44 18.51
CA ASP A 132 1.74 17.72 19.91
C ASP A 132 3.15 18.34 20.04
N GLU A 133 4.17 17.77 19.36
CA GLU A 133 5.53 18.33 19.31
C GLU A 133 5.58 19.72 18.64
N GLU A 134 4.77 19.99 17.62
CA GLU A 134 4.71 21.30 16.95
C GLU A 134 3.98 22.34 17.80
N SER A 135 3.02 21.94 18.64
CA SER A 135 2.34 22.84 19.59
C SER A 135 3.27 23.23 20.73
N ASP A 136 4.02 22.30 21.28
CA ASP A 136 4.99 22.53 22.36
C ASP A 136 6.10 23.51 21.92
N ILE A 137 6.61 23.37 20.68
CA ILE A 137 7.60 24.29 20.10
C ILE A 137 7.03 25.70 19.89
N LYS A 138 5.75 25.82 19.53
CA LYS A 138 5.10 27.13 19.34
C LYS A 138 4.86 27.84 20.67
N ASP A 139 4.52 27.10 21.72
CA ASP A 139 4.32 27.64 23.06
C ASP A 139 5.64 28.09 23.67
N GLU A 140 6.72 27.34 23.53
CA GLU A 140 8.07 27.78 23.95
C GLU A 140 8.54 29.04 23.21
N ASN A 141 8.38 29.10 21.88
CA ASN A 141 8.77 30.26 21.09
C ASN A 141 7.93 31.53 21.43
N ASN A 142 6.68 31.34 21.82
CA ASN A 142 5.81 32.46 22.24
C ASN A 142 6.20 33.02 23.62
N ASP A 143 6.68 32.15 24.50
CA ASP A 143 7.18 32.57 25.84
C ASP A 143 8.53 33.32 25.70
N TYR A 144 9.44 32.88 24.83
CA TYR A 144 10.66 33.64 24.50
C TYR A 144 10.34 35.02 23.90
N SER A 145 9.38 35.13 22.99
CA SER A 145 8.99 36.39 22.35
C SER A 145 8.43 37.40 23.34
N LYS A 146 7.62 36.97 24.32
CA LYS A 146 7.12 37.81 25.39
C LYS A 146 8.23 38.31 26.30
N LYS A 147 9.18 37.44 26.63
CA LYS A 147 10.32 37.79 27.50
C LYS A 147 11.25 38.84 26.89
N TYR A 148 11.42 38.82 25.54
CA TYR A 148 12.19 39.84 24.81
C TYR A 148 11.42 41.16 24.63
N GLN A 149 10.11 41.15 24.59
CA GLN A 149 9.30 42.40 24.52
C GLN A 149 9.26 43.13 25.86
N GLU A 150 9.27 42.44 26.98
CA GLU A 150 9.33 43.05 28.32
C GLU A 150 10.70 43.68 28.65
N THR A 151 11.80 43.13 28.06
CA THR A 151 13.14 43.70 28.27
C THR A 151 13.46 44.90 27.39
N THR A 152 12.73 45.11 26.28
CA THR A 152 12.98 46.25 25.37
C THR A 152 12.13 47.49 25.68
N SER A 153 11.21 47.44 26.64
CA SER A 153 10.36 48.58 27.01
C SER A 153 10.97 49.46 28.13
N PHE A 154 12.22 49.20 28.58
CA PHE A 154 12.83 49.92 29.71
C PHE A 154 13.87 50.98 29.33
N ASP A 155 14.26 51.15 28.06
CA ASP A 155 15.31 52.10 27.65
C ASP A 155 14.91 52.99 26.47
N ILE A 156 13.88 53.80 26.59
CA ILE A 156 13.74 55.02 25.75
C ILE A 156 13.18 56.13 26.62
N LEU A 157 14.03 56.64 27.48
CA LEU A 157 13.87 57.94 28.12
C LEU A 157 15.25 58.63 28.13
N VAL A 158 15.71 59.12 26.97
CA VAL A 158 16.84 60.08 26.91
C VAL A 158 16.63 61.01 25.73
N ASP A 159 16.45 62.26 26.10
CA ASP A 159 16.83 63.53 25.48
C ASP A 159 16.33 63.89 24.08
N THR A 160 15.33 64.76 24.10
CA THR A 160 15.09 65.77 23.06
C THR A 160 15.99 66.98 23.30
N PRO A 161 16.88 67.44 22.40
CA PRO A 161 17.50 68.77 22.47
C PRO A 161 16.56 69.76 21.86
N LEU A 162 16.38 70.82 22.63
CA LEU A 162 15.73 72.07 22.20
C LEU A 162 16.48 72.71 21.03
N HIS A 163 15.84 72.90 19.90
CA HIS A 163 16.30 73.78 18.84
C HIS A 163 15.76 75.19 19.11
N GLU A 164 16.68 76.03 19.50
CA GLU A 164 16.53 77.52 19.45
C GLU A 164 16.38 77.95 17.99
N ASN A 165 15.38 78.75 17.77
CA ASN A 165 15.24 79.69 16.64
C ASN A 165 16.33 80.76 16.72
N ASN A 166 16.98 81.04 15.59
CA ASN A 166 17.35 82.37 15.23
C ASN A 166 17.63 82.56 13.74
N GLN A 167 16.91 83.51 13.15
CA GLN A 167 17.14 84.33 11.96
C GLN A 167 17.19 83.57 10.59
#